data_4d99857bd76baca7fbc8937854bab7d3
#
_entry.id   4d99857bd76baca7fbc8937854bab7d3
#
_cell.length_a   1.000
_cell.length_b   1.000
_cell.length_c   1.000
_cell.angle_alpha   90.00
_cell.angle_beta   90.00
_cell.angle_gamma   90.00
#
_symmetry.space_group_name_H-M   'P 1'
#
loop_
_entity.id
_entity.type
_entity.pdbx_description
1 polymer ?
#
loop_
_entity_poly.entity_id
_entity_poly.type
_entity_poly.pdbx_seq_one_letter_code
_entity_poly.pdbx_strand_id
1 'polypeptide(L)'
;MKQIKRRFFYRLTLVASNRKNTENRNMKIRLLILFTLVCISCKMEVKEESAKVQNNESNTVPIRETEAENIDTIQISKKHKTNKILCDLDGDNLNEIVEIVRSTKNGKSGLRIIFGNGNKTDYFGMGNNILEQGFDEIEWAGIFEKAPKNEIYWNNVNEDGEILTEEEIKEVDKIKLANDGICMHAEESCGGGIIYLKNGKYEWIQQE
;
A
#
# COMPACT_ATOMS: atom_id res chain seq x y z
N MET A 1 -42.67 -23.65 37.71
CA MET A 1 -42.88 -22.28 38.22
C MET A 1 -41.59 -21.78 38.85
N LYS A 2 -40.83 -20.87 38.20
CA LYS A 2 -39.76 -19.99 38.70
C LYS A 2 -38.81 -19.65 37.54
N GLN A 3 -39.20 -18.72 36.69
CA GLN A 3 -38.30 -18.01 35.77
C GLN A 3 -39.02 -16.71 35.32
N ILE A 4 -39.13 -15.72 36.18
CA ILE A 4 -39.43 -14.33 35.78
C ILE A 4 -38.90 -13.46 36.92
N LYS A 5 -37.71 -12.89 36.73
CA LYS A 5 -37.21 -11.67 37.41
C LYS A 5 -35.69 -11.50 37.14
N ARG A 6 -35.30 -11.04 35.95
CA ARG A 6 -34.00 -10.40 35.69
C ARG A 6 -34.04 -9.66 34.37
N ARG A 7 -34.84 -8.59 34.25
CA ARG A 7 -34.79 -7.60 33.17
C ARG A 7 -35.33 -6.29 33.70
N PHE A 8 -34.54 -5.55 34.50
CA PHE A 8 -34.87 -4.14 34.83
C PHE A 8 -33.70 -3.48 35.59
N PHE A 9 -32.47 -3.46 35.04
CA PHE A 9 -31.40 -2.63 35.64
C PHE A 9 -30.26 -2.25 34.64
N TYR A 10 -30.59 -1.98 33.38
CA TYR A 10 -29.60 -1.42 32.44
C TYR A 10 -30.24 -0.31 31.62
N ARG A 11 -30.65 0.78 32.26
CA ARG A 11 -31.12 1.96 31.51
C ARG A 11 -31.02 3.28 32.27
N LEU A 12 -29.92 3.54 32.96
CA LEU A 12 -29.76 4.83 33.67
C LEU A 12 -28.32 5.34 33.84
N THR A 13 -27.37 4.94 32.98
CA THR A 13 -25.99 5.49 33.06
C THR A 13 -25.44 6.00 31.75
N LEU A 14 -26.25 6.41 30.80
CA LEU A 14 -25.81 6.85 29.45
C LEU A 14 -26.18 8.29 29.09
N VAL A 15 -26.46 9.17 30.06
CA VAL A 15 -26.80 10.59 29.78
C VAL A 15 -25.81 11.61 30.33
N ALA A 16 -24.78 11.23 31.07
CA ALA A 16 -23.91 12.21 31.76
C ALA A 16 -22.51 12.43 31.06
N SER A 17 -22.21 11.77 29.93
CA SER A 17 -20.88 11.88 29.29
C SER A 17 -20.77 12.81 28.07
N ASN A 18 -21.84 13.43 27.62
CA ASN A 18 -21.84 14.17 26.35
C ASN A 18 -21.75 15.70 26.46
N ARG A 19 -21.54 16.26 27.66
CA ARG A 19 -21.50 17.74 27.82
C ARG A 19 -20.09 18.36 27.95
N LYS A 20 -19.03 17.56 28.11
CA LYS A 20 -17.65 18.09 28.28
C LYS A 20 -16.81 18.12 26.99
N ASN A 21 -17.30 17.59 25.88
CA ASN A 21 -16.50 17.48 24.65
C ASN A 21 -16.74 18.59 23.62
N THR A 22 -17.73 19.47 23.83
CA THR A 22 -18.04 20.55 22.89
C THR A 22 -17.30 21.86 23.17
N GLU A 23 -16.89 22.11 24.41
CA GLU A 23 -16.16 23.36 24.73
C GLU A 23 -14.67 23.33 24.31
N ASN A 24 -14.05 22.16 24.32
CA ASN A 24 -12.64 22.02 23.96
C ASN A 24 -12.36 22.05 22.44
N ARG A 25 -13.39 21.83 21.59
CA ARG A 25 -13.27 21.91 20.13
C ARG A 25 -13.28 23.35 19.61
N ASN A 26 -14.03 24.23 20.25
CA ASN A 26 -14.14 25.61 19.79
C ASN A 26 -12.92 26.49 20.14
N MET A 27 -12.14 26.10 21.14
CA MET A 27 -10.92 26.80 21.52
C MET A 27 -9.75 26.51 20.57
N LYS A 28 -9.68 25.28 20.03
CA LYS A 28 -8.63 24.89 19.06
C LYS A 28 -8.84 25.50 17.67
N ILE A 29 -10.09 25.72 17.26
CA ILE A 29 -10.42 26.34 15.96
C ILE A 29 -10.08 27.83 15.95
N ARG A 30 -10.24 28.54 17.08
CA ARG A 30 -9.90 29.97 17.18
C ARG A 30 -8.40 30.24 17.16
N LEU A 31 -7.55 29.32 17.60
CA LEU A 31 -6.11 29.44 17.58
C LEU A 31 -5.51 29.20 16.18
N LEU A 32 -6.19 28.41 15.33
CA LEU A 32 -5.70 28.11 13.99
C LEU A 32 -5.91 29.25 12.98
N ILE A 33 -6.89 30.12 13.22
CA ILE A 33 -7.22 31.25 12.32
C ILE A 33 -6.25 32.43 12.49
N LEU A 34 -5.55 32.51 13.63
CA LEU A 34 -4.63 33.62 13.89
C LEU A 34 -3.22 33.42 13.29
N PHE A 35 -2.91 32.20 12.81
CA PHE A 35 -1.57 31.87 12.30
C PHE A 35 -1.43 31.93 10.76
N THR A 36 -2.53 32.17 10.03
CA THR A 36 -2.53 32.18 8.55
C THR A 36 -2.33 33.56 7.90
N LEU A 37 -2.06 34.60 8.67
CA LEU A 37 -2.00 36.01 8.16
C LEU A 37 -0.60 36.59 8.02
N VAL A 38 0.50 35.84 8.17
CA VAL A 38 1.87 36.36 8.18
C VAL A 38 2.76 35.96 6.99
N CYS A 39 2.26 35.19 6.02
CA CYS A 39 3.11 34.74 4.89
C CYS A 39 2.67 35.29 3.54
N ILE A 40 2.61 36.59 3.38
CA ILE A 40 2.55 37.25 2.06
C ILE A 40 3.58 38.39 2.02
N SER A 41 4.81 38.11 1.68
CA SER A 41 5.70 39.02 1.00
C SER A 41 7.07 38.38 0.73
N CYS A 42 7.28 37.86 -0.45
CA CYS A 42 8.59 37.83 -1.09
C CYS A 42 8.37 37.79 -2.61
N LYS A 43 8.48 38.98 -3.22
CA LYS A 43 8.72 39.10 -4.68
C LYS A 43 10.18 38.78 -4.93
N MET A 44 10.44 37.77 -5.76
CA MET A 44 11.76 37.58 -6.39
C MET A 44 11.70 38.13 -7.82
N GLU A 45 12.48 39.19 -8.02
CA GLU A 45 12.81 39.70 -9.37
C GLU A 45 13.75 38.71 -10.07
N VAL A 46 13.37 38.24 -11.25
CA VAL A 46 14.23 37.51 -12.16
C VAL A 46 14.98 38.53 -13.04
N LYS A 47 16.30 38.63 -12.91
CA LYS A 47 17.17 39.32 -13.86
C LYS A 47 17.52 38.37 -14.99
N GLU A 48 17.09 38.72 -16.19
CA GLU A 48 17.61 38.15 -17.42
C GLU A 48 19.01 38.69 -17.66
N GLU A 49 20.01 37.83 -17.71
CA GLU A 49 21.36 38.17 -18.16
C GLU A 49 21.63 37.44 -19.49
N SER A 50 21.66 38.27 -20.54
CA SER A 50 21.97 37.90 -21.90
C SER A 50 23.47 37.65 -22.03
N ALA A 51 23.90 36.42 -22.27
CA ALA A 51 25.30 36.10 -22.54
C ALA A 51 25.50 35.73 -24.03
N LYS A 52 26.42 36.44 -24.62
CA LYS A 52 26.88 36.39 -26.01
C LYS A 52 27.50 35.05 -26.36
N VAL A 53 27.14 34.58 -27.57
CA VAL A 53 27.80 33.51 -28.29
C VAL A 53 29.23 33.92 -28.65
N GLN A 54 30.22 33.13 -28.23
CA GLN A 54 31.54 33.08 -28.82
C GLN A 54 31.81 31.69 -29.39
N ASN A 55 31.92 31.61 -30.70
CA ASN A 55 32.45 30.45 -31.41
C ASN A 55 33.94 30.31 -31.09
N ASN A 56 34.36 29.12 -30.68
CA ASN A 56 35.74 28.68 -30.82
C ASN A 56 35.76 27.24 -31.33
N GLU A 57 36.63 27.10 -32.30
CA GLU A 57 36.84 25.91 -33.13
C GLU A 57 37.36 24.68 -32.36
N SER A 58 36.89 23.56 -32.86
CA SER A 58 37.55 22.25 -33.08
C SER A 58 38.66 21.83 -32.09
N ASN A 59 38.32 20.88 -31.25
CA ASN A 59 39.19 19.76 -30.90
C ASN A 59 38.33 18.50 -30.76
N THR A 60 38.42 17.66 -31.81
CA THR A 60 37.89 16.30 -31.83
C THR A 60 38.67 15.46 -30.85
N VAL A 61 38.14 15.33 -29.61
CA VAL A 61 38.47 14.25 -28.69
C VAL A 61 37.61 13.07 -29.10
N PRO A 62 38.17 11.85 -29.28
CA PRO A 62 37.35 10.69 -29.55
C PRO A 62 36.44 10.45 -28.35
N ILE A 63 35.14 10.59 -28.57
CA ILE A 63 34.11 10.22 -27.63
C ILE A 63 34.27 8.71 -27.46
N ARG A 64 34.89 8.32 -26.35
CA ARG A 64 34.76 6.97 -25.82
C ARG A 64 33.28 6.79 -25.60
N GLU A 65 32.64 5.94 -26.40
CA GLU A 65 31.30 5.42 -26.09
C GLU A 65 31.40 4.78 -24.71
N THR A 66 31.04 5.55 -23.71
CA THR A 66 30.74 5.02 -22.39
C THR A 66 29.52 4.15 -22.64
N GLU A 67 29.66 2.84 -22.54
CA GLU A 67 28.53 1.92 -22.46
C GLU A 67 27.58 2.55 -21.48
N ALA A 68 26.38 2.96 -21.95
CA ALA A 68 25.35 3.47 -21.09
C ALA A 68 25.04 2.34 -20.13
N GLU A 69 25.44 2.48 -18.87
CA GLU A 69 25.03 1.57 -17.81
C GLU A 69 23.51 1.47 -17.93
N ASN A 70 23.03 0.27 -18.15
CA ASN A 70 21.61 -0.02 -18.34
C ASN A 70 20.92 0.18 -16.99
N ILE A 71 20.62 1.45 -16.68
CA ILE A 71 19.95 1.84 -15.43
C ILE A 71 18.57 1.21 -15.47
N ASP A 72 18.31 0.28 -14.56
CA ASP A 72 17.00 -0.34 -14.40
C ASP A 72 15.99 0.72 -14.02
N THR A 73 15.10 1.05 -14.96
CA THR A 73 13.98 1.95 -14.70
C THR A 73 12.73 1.14 -14.47
N ILE A 74 12.04 1.45 -13.40
CA ILE A 74 10.78 0.81 -13.03
C ILE A 74 9.64 1.63 -13.64
N GLN A 75 8.76 0.95 -14.38
CA GLN A 75 7.59 1.55 -15.01
C GLN A 75 6.30 0.91 -14.49
N ILE A 76 5.21 1.67 -14.41
CA ILE A 76 3.89 1.12 -14.09
C ILE A 76 3.48 0.14 -15.19
N SER A 77 3.01 -1.05 -14.80
CA SER A 77 2.52 -2.04 -15.75
C SER A 77 1.31 -1.51 -16.52
N LYS A 78 1.35 -1.63 -17.86
CA LYS A 78 0.23 -1.29 -18.75
C LYS A 78 -0.59 -2.53 -19.13
N LYS A 79 -0.16 -3.72 -18.73
CA LYS A 79 -0.82 -4.98 -19.08
C LYS A 79 -2.03 -5.25 -18.17
N HIS A 80 -1.92 -4.91 -16.89
CA HIS A 80 -2.96 -5.16 -15.92
C HIS A 80 -4.06 -4.08 -16.00
N LYS A 81 -5.31 -4.50 -16.03
CA LYS A 81 -6.48 -3.61 -16.05
C LYS A 81 -6.53 -2.75 -14.79
N THR A 82 -6.35 -3.37 -13.63
CA THR A 82 -6.10 -2.71 -12.34
C THR A 82 -4.61 -2.85 -12.05
N ASN A 83 -3.89 -1.76 -12.04
CA ASN A 83 -2.45 -1.72 -11.76
C ASN A 83 -2.09 -0.84 -10.56
N LYS A 84 -3.09 -0.33 -9.85
CA LYS A 84 -2.92 0.52 -8.67
C LYS A 84 -4.10 0.34 -7.73
N ILE A 85 -3.80 0.17 -6.44
CA ILE A 85 -4.76 0.17 -5.34
C ILE A 85 -4.29 1.07 -4.21
N LEU A 86 -5.22 1.43 -3.33
CA LEU A 86 -4.95 2.18 -2.10
C LEU A 86 -5.43 1.35 -0.91
N CYS A 87 -4.58 1.13 0.08
CA CYS A 87 -4.87 0.34 1.26
C CYS A 87 -4.02 0.81 2.45
N ASP A 88 -4.57 0.72 3.65
CA ASP A 88 -3.88 1.04 4.92
C ASP A 88 -3.23 -0.26 5.43
N LEU A 89 -1.98 -0.54 5.00
CA LEU A 89 -1.28 -1.79 5.31
C LEU A 89 -0.69 -1.82 6.72
N ASP A 90 -0.23 -0.70 7.24
CA ASP A 90 0.46 -0.62 8.53
C ASP A 90 -0.44 -0.11 9.67
N GLY A 91 -1.66 0.37 9.36
CA GLY A 91 -2.67 0.78 10.32
C GLY A 91 -2.47 2.20 10.85
N ASP A 92 -1.69 3.03 10.17
CA ASP A 92 -1.47 4.43 10.55
C ASP A 92 -2.60 5.37 10.08
N ASN A 93 -3.60 4.84 9.36
CA ASN A 93 -4.72 5.53 8.71
C ASN A 93 -4.32 6.42 7.52
N LEU A 94 -3.12 6.27 7.01
CA LEU A 94 -2.70 6.80 5.71
C LEU A 94 -2.70 5.64 4.71
N ASN A 95 -3.23 5.87 3.51
CA ASN A 95 -3.22 4.81 2.51
C ASN A 95 -1.84 4.71 1.85
N GLU A 96 -1.31 3.50 1.78
CA GLU A 96 -0.24 3.15 0.87
C GLU A 96 -0.74 3.15 -0.56
N ILE A 97 0.14 3.55 -1.46
CA ILE A 97 -0.05 3.37 -2.90
C ILE A 97 0.65 2.06 -3.28
N VAL A 98 -0.13 1.06 -3.69
CA VAL A 98 0.40 -0.21 -4.18
C VAL A 98 0.19 -0.26 -5.69
N GLU A 99 1.26 -0.48 -6.43
CA GLU A 99 1.27 -0.46 -7.90
C GLU A 99 1.92 -1.71 -8.47
N ILE A 100 1.33 -2.26 -9.53
CA ILE A 100 2.00 -3.26 -10.34
C ILE A 100 2.96 -2.54 -11.27
N VAL A 101 4.23 -2.86 -11.13
CA VAL A 101 5.32 -2.25 -11.89
C VAL A 101 6.08 -3.30 -12.71
N ARG A 102 6.93 -2.84 -13.62
CA ARG A 102 7.77 -3.68 -14.47
C ARG A 102 9.18 -3.12 -14.53
N SER A 103 10.17 -3.97 -14.33
CA SER A 103 11.57 -3.65 -14.56
C SER A 103 11.85 -3.57 -16.05
N THR A 104 12.52 -2.52 -16.51
CA THR A 104 12.96 -2.39 -17.90
C THR A 104 14.18 -3.25 -18.20
N LYS A 105 14.93 -3.64 -17.18
CA LYS A 105 16.15 -4.44 -17.30
C LYS A 105 15.88 -5.89 -17.69
N ASN A 106 14.92 -6.54 -17.04
CA ASN A 106 14.62 -7.96 -17.25
C ASN A 106 13.19 -8.20 -17.77
N GLY A 107 12.38 -7.15 -17.86
CA GLY A 107 11.00 -7.22 -18.32
C GLY A 107 10.03 -7.88 -17.35
N LYS A 108 10.43 -8.27 -16.14
CA LYS A 108 9.58 -8.91 -15.15
C LYS A 108 8.74 -7.90 -14.38
N SER A 109 7.53 -8.29 -14.03
CA SER A 109 6.60 -7.51 -13.23
C SER A 109 6.81 -7.72 -11.73
N GLY A 110 6.27 -6.81 -10.93
CA GLY A 110 6.33 -6.87 -9.47
C GLY A 110 5.47 -5.81 -8.83
N LEU A 111 5.55 -5.69 -7.51
CA LEU A 111 4.86 -4.66 -6.74
C LEU A 111 5.81 -3.56 -6.32
N ARG A 112 5.31 -2.32 -6.33
CA ARG A 112 5.88 -1.18 -5.63
C ARG A 112 4.86 -0.72 -4.59
N ILE A 113 5.27 -0.63 -3.33
CA ILE A 113 4.45 -0.17 -2.20
C ILE A 113 5.07 1.13 -1.69
N ILE A 114 4.38 2.24 -1.88
CA ILE A 114 4.80 3.56 -1.40
C ILE A 114 3.97 3.88 -0.16
N PHE A 115 4.62 3.98 0.99
CA PHE A 115 3.95 4.23 2.26
C PHE A 115 3.36 5.64 2.32
N GLY A 116 2.17 5.76 2.89
CA GLY A 116 1.40 7.00 2.94
C GLY A 116 2.10 8.14 3.67
N ASN A 117 2.97 7.82 4.64
CA ASN A 117 3.83 8.77 5.35
C ASN A 117 5.07 9.20 4.56
N GLY A 118 5.30 8.62 3.36
CA GLY A 118 6.43 8.96 2.47
C GLY A 118 7.81 8.47 2.93
N ASN A 119 7.90 7.76 4.06
CA ASN A 119 9.19 7.40 4.66
C ASN A 119 9.80 6.13 4.05
N LYS A 120 9.01 5.33 3.32
CA LYS A 120 9.42 4.02 2.86
C LYS A 120 8.80 3.69 1.50
N THR A 121 9.54 2.94 0.69
CA THR A 121 9.04 2.28 -0.51
C THR A 121 9.59 0.87 -0.54
N ASP A 122 8.69 -0.13 -0.63
CA ASP A 122 9.05 -1.52 -0.73
C ASP A 122 8.79 -2.06 -2.14
N TYR A 123 9.55 -3.09 -2.52
CA TYR A 123 9.47 -3.73 -3.83
C TYR A 123 9.45 -5.25 -3.68
N PHE A 124 8.61 -5.91 -4.50
CA PHE A 124 8.54 -7.37 -4.60
C PHE A 124 8.54 -7.80 -6.06
N GLY A 125 9.03 -8.99 -6.35
CA GLY A 125 9.10 -9.53 -7.71
C GLY A 125 10.20 -8.87 -8.53
N MET A 126 9.91 -8.60 -9.80
CA MET A 126 10.89 -8.07 -10.77
C MET A 126 12.16 -8.91 -10.87
N GLY A 127 12.02 -10.24 -10.69
CA GLY A 127 13.12 -11.22 -10.68
C GLY A 127 13.56 -11.66 -9.30
N ASN A 128 12.98 -11.12 -8.22
CA ASN A 128 13.22 -11.58 -6.86
C ASN A 128 12.03 -12.41 -6.37
N ASN A 129 12.31 -13.50 -5.67
CA ASN A 129 11.26 -14.36 -5.11
C ASN A 129 10.35 -13.55 -4.18
N ILE A 130 9.03 -13.67 -4.36
CA ILE A 130 8.04 -12.95 -3.57
C ILE A 130 7.69 -13.79 -2.34
N LEU A 131 8.10 -13.33 -1.16
CA LEU A 131 7.79 -13.92 0.14
C LEU A 131 7.98 -15.45 0.18
N GLU A 132 9.04 -15.94 -0.47
CA GLU A 132 9.38 -17.37 -0.55
C GLU A 132 8.33 -18.26 -1.25
N GLN A 133 7.39 -17.68 -2.00
CA GLN A 133 6.30 -18.40 -2.68
C GLN A 133 6.74 -19.12 -3.97
N GLY A 134 8.02 -19.05 -4.36
CA GLY A 134 8.54 -19.74 -5.53
C GLY A 134 8.31 -19.03 -6.87
N PHE A 135 7.71 -17.84 -6.88
CA PHE A 135 7.58 -17.00 -8.06
C PHE A 135 8.26 -15.65 -7.87
N ASP A 136 8.76 -15.07 -8.94
CA ASP A 136 9.57 -13.85 -8.96
C ASP A 136 8.97 -12.75 -9.84
N GLU A 137 7.74 -12.97 -10.34
CA GLU A 137 6.96 -12.00 -11.10
C GLU A 137 5.45 -12.21 -10.87
N ILE A 138 4.65 -11.20 -11.20
CA ILE A 138 3.19 -11.19 -10.99
C ILE A 138 2.40 -10.93 -12.27
N GLU A 139 2.96 -11.27 -13.44
CA GLU A 139 2.32 -11.10 -14.74
C GLU A 139 1.01 -11.87 -14.86
N TRP A 140 0.86 -12.93 -14.06
CA TRP A 140 -0.30 -13.80 -13.98
C TRP A 140 -1.49 -13.19 -13.21
N ALA A 141 -1.28 -12.14 -12.40
CA ALA A 141 -2.32 -11.54 -11.57
C ALA A 141 -3.35 -10.79 -12.43
N GLY A 142 -4.46 -11.44 -12.75
CA GLY A 142 -5.60 -10.83 -13.44
C GLY A 142 -6.48 -10.00 -12.50
N ILE A 143 -6.58 -10.42 -11.25
CA ILE A 143 -7.27 -9.73 -10.16
C ILE A 143 -6.21 -9.09 -9.25
N PHE A 144 -6.35 -7.80 -9.01
CA PHE A 144 -5.49 -7.03 -8.14
C PHE A 144 -6.35 -6.02 -7.37
N GLU A 145 -6.56 -6.28 -6.09
CA GLU A 145 -7.48 -5.50 -5.27
C GLU A 145 -7.04 -5.45 -3.80
N LYS A 146 -7.73 -4.66 -3.04
CA LYS A 146 -7.55 -4.55 -1.60
C LYS A 146 -8.26 -5.70 -0.90
N ALA A 147 -7.55 -6.42 -0.01
CA ALA A 147 -8.15 -7.31 0.97
C ALA A 147 -8.51 -6.49 2.22
N PRO A 148 -9.81 -6.34 2.56
CA PRO A 148 -10.24 -5.43 3.61
C PRO A 148 -9.81 -5.88 5.01
N LYS A 149 -9.45 -4.93 5.87
CA LYS A 149 -9.24 -5.17 7.30
C LYS A 149 -10.51 -5.70 7.97
N ASN A 150 -10.33 -6.47 9.04
CA ASN A 150 -11.36 -7.16 9.81
C ASN A 150 -12.03 -8.35 9.12
N GLU A 151 -11.76 -8.59 7.85
CA GLU A 151 -12.15 -9.82 7.17
C GLU A 151 -11.27 -10.98 7.63
N ILE A 152 -11.81 -12.21 7.49
CA ILE A 152 -11.15 -13.45 7.92
C ILE A 152 -10.70 -14.21 6.67
N TYR A 153 -9.43 -14.58 6.66
CA TYR A 153 -8.80 -15.35 5.59
C TYR A 153 -8.07 -16.56 6.18
N TRP A 154 -7.77 -17.55 5.36
CA TRP A 154 -7.02 -18.75 5.73
C TRP A 154 -6.28 -19.30 4.53
N ASN A 155 -5.22 -20.07 4.77
CA ASN A 155 -4.65 -20.88 3.71
C ASN A 155 -5.63 -22.00 3.36
N ASN A 156 -6.16 -21.97 2.14
CA ASN A 156 -7.10 -22.96 1.69
C ASN A 156 -6.46 -24.15 0.94
N VAL A 157 -5.12 -24.26 1.00
CA VAL A 157 -4.36 -25.36 0.44
C VAL A 157 -3.56 -26.03 1.55
N ASN A 158 -3.63 -27.36 1.66
CA ASN A 158 -2.85 -28.14 2.61
C ASN A 158 -1.43 -28.45 2.08
N GLU A 159 -0.61 -29.12 2.89
CA GLU A 159 0.76 -29.49 2.53
C GLU A 159 0.83 -30.44 1.34
N ASP A 160 -0.24 -31.18 1.05
CA ASP A 160 -0.35 -32.12 -0.07
C ASP A 160 -0.86 -31.42 -1.36
N GLY A 161 -1.18 -30.11 -1.30
CA GLY A 161 -1.68 -29.33 -2.42
C GLY A 161 -3.20 -29.51 -2.67
N GLU A 162 -3.95 -30.04 -1.71
CA GLU A 162 -5.40 -30.19 -1.82
C GLU A 162 -6.10 -28.91 -1.34
N ILE A 163 -7.15 -28.52 -2.06
CA ILE A 163 -7.98 -27.36 -1.69
C ILE A 163 -8.92 -27.77 -0.56
N LEU A 164 -8.87 -27.03 0.53
CA LEU A 164 -9.67 -27.22 1.72
C LEU A 164 -10.94 -26.36 1.68
N THR A 165 -12.05 -26.94 2.13
CA THR A 165 -13.30 -26.19 2.39
C THR A 165 -13.22 -25.45 3.72
N GLU A 166 -14.09 -24.45 3.93
CA GLU A 166 -14.10 -23.67 5.17
C GLU A 166 -14.34 -24.54 6.42
N GLU A 167 -15.14 -25.61 6.30
CA GLU A 167 -15.42 -26.53 7.40
C GLU A 167 -14.20 -27.37 7.80
N GLU A 168 -13.24 -27.55 6.90
CA GLU A 168 -11.99 -28.28 7.15
C GLU A 168 -10.92 -27.39 7.81
N ILE A 169 -11.10 -26.08 7.78
CA ILE A 169 -10.17 -25.13 8.38
C ILE A 169 -10.42 -24.96 9.87
N LYS A 170 -9.40 -25.20 10.67
CA LYS A 170 -9.48 -24.98 12.12
C LYS A 170 -9.57 -23.48 12.43
N GLU A 171 -10.32 -23.11 13.47
CA GLU A 171 -10.46 -21.72 13.88
C GLU A 171 -9.12 -21.04 14.23
N VAL A 172 -8.11 -21.81 14.68
CA VAL A 172 -6.77 -21.29 15.00
C VAL A 172 -5.97 -20.93 13.74
N ASP A 173 -6.34 -21.47 12.58
CA ASP A 173 -5.66 -21.23 11.30
C ASP A 173 -6.32 -20.09 10.52
N LYS A 174 -7.46 -19.59 11.01
CA LYS A 174 -8.13 -18.42 10.44
C LYS A 174 -7.45 -17.14 10.89
N ILE A 175 -7.15 -16.28 9.92
CA ILE A 175 -6.42 -15.03 10.12
C ILE A 175 -7.39 -13.87 9.91
N LYS A 176 -7.68 -13.14 10.98
CA LYS A 176 -8.39 -11.87 10.88
C LYS A 176 -7.39 -10.76 10.60
N LEU A 177 -7.49 -10.11 9.46
CA LEU A 177 -6.61 -9.01 9.11
C LEU A 177 -6.79 -7.83 10.07
N ALA A 178 -5.69 -7.39 10.70
CA ALA A 178 -5.69 -6.20 11.56
C ALA A 178 -5.78 -4.90 10.73
N ASN A 179 -5.12 -4.90 9.58
CA ASN A 179 -5.08 -3.80 8.60
C ASN A 179 -5.48 -4.34 7.23
N ASP A 180 -5.58 -3.47 6.23
CA ASP A 180 -5.82 -3.90 4.86
C ASP A 180 -4.68 -4.80 4.36
N GLY A 181 -4.96 -5.65 3.37
CA GLY A 181 -4.01 -6.47 2.65
C GLY A 181 -4.07 -6.21 1.14
N ILE A 182 -3.19 -6.87 0.40
CA ILE A 182 -3.11 -6.84 -1.07
C ILE A 182 -3.53 -8.20 -1.58
N CYS A 183 -4.68 -8.29 -2.25
CA CYS A 183 -5.14 -9.52 -2.90
C CYS A 183 -4.66 -9.55 -4.35
N MET A 184 -4.05 -10.66 -4.74
CA MET A 184 -3.66 -10.97 -6.11
C MET A 184 -4.13 -12.36 -6.47
N HIS A 185 -4.83 -12.50 -7.60
CA HIS A 185 -5.38 -13.77 -8.04
C HIS A 185 -5.36 -13.87 -9.57
N ALA A 186 -5.19 -15.07 -10.11
CA ALA A 186 -5.34 -15.31 -11.53
C ALA A 186 -6.82 -15.20 -11.94
N GLU A 187 -7.10 -14.63 -13.13
CA GLU A 187 -8.47 -14.31 -13.53
C GLU A 187 -9.31 -15.57 -13.85
N GLU A 188 -8.70 -16.57 -14.46
CA GLU A 188 -9.40 -17.77 -14.98
C GLU A 188 -8.92 -19.10 -14.37
N SER A 189 -8.05 -19.04 -13.36
CA SER A 189 -7.53 -20.24 -12.71
C SER A 189 -7.51 -20.09 -11.21
N CYS A 190 -7.51 -21.21 -10.53
CA CYS A 190 -7.16 -21.23 -9.12
C CYS A 190 -5.72 -20.77 -8.96
N GLY A 191 -5.46 -19.94 -7.99
CA GLY A 191 -4.12 -19.53 -7.66
C GLY A 191 -3.97 -18.05 -7.43
N GLY A 192 -3.54 -17.74 -6.22
CA GLY A 192 -3.34 -16.40 -5.77
C GLY A 192 -3.07 -16.31 -4.28
N GLY A 193 -3.22 -15.14 -3.73
CA GLY A 193 -3.07 -14.97 -2.30
C GLY A 193 -3.11 -13.52 -1.86
N ILE A 194 -2.93 -13.37 -0.57
CA ILE A 194 -3.00 -12.08 0.10
C ILE A 194 -1.67 -11.77 0.76
N ILE A 195 -1.07 -10.64 0.39
CA ILE A 195 0.07 -10.05 1.12
C ILE A 195 -0.50 -9.13 2.19
N TYR A 196 -0.04 -9.28 3.42
CA TYR A 196 -0.41 -8.41 4.52
C TYR A 196 0.74 -8.15 5.47
N LEU A 197 0.65 -7.08 6.26
CA LEU A 197 1.65 -6.76 7.29
C LEU A 197 1.22 -7.29 8.66
N LYS A 198 2.10 -8.08 9.28
CA LYS A 198 1.96 -8.56 10.64
C LYS A 198 3.21 -8.21 11.45
N ASN A 199 3.05 -7.36 12.45
CA ASN A 199 4.17 -6.90 13.28
C ASN A 199 5.35 -6.32 12.46
N GLY A 200 5.03 -5.57 11.39
CA GLY A 200 6.01 -4.94 10.51
C GLY A 200 6.71 -5.89 9.52
N LYS A 201 6.27 -7.14 9.43
CA LYS A 201 6.74 -8.12 8.44
C LYS A 201 5.63 -8.46 7.46
N TYR A 202 5.99 -8.64 6.20
CA TYR A 202 5.06 -9.12 5.20
C TYR A 202 4.87 -10.64 5.34
N GLU A 203 3.62 -11.07 5.30
CA GLU A 203 3.23 -12.48 5.29
C GLU A 203 2.31 -12.74 4.09
N TRP A 204 2.18 -14.00 3.71
CA TRP A 204 1.35 -14.48 2.60
C TRP A 204 0.28 -15.42 3.12
N ILE A 205 -0.96 -15.28 2.62
CA ILE A 205 -2.05 -16.25 2.79
C ILE A 205 -2.35 -16.81 1.42
N GLN A 206 -2.17 -18.12 1.24
CA GLN A 206 -2.48 -18.80 -0.01
C GLN A 206 -3.98 -18.85 -0.24
N GLN A 207 -4.41 -18.58 -1.47
CA GLN A 207 -5.80 -18.67 -1.94
C GLN A 207 -5.82 -19.43 -3.27
N GLU A 208 -6.65 -20.49 -3.36
CA GLU A 208 -6.86 -21.31 -4.57
C GLU A 208 -8.35 -21.32 -4.97
#